data_0409ea0792bf393144b8746f8f6735d5
#
_entry.id   0409ea0792bf393144b8746f8f6735d5
#
_cell.length_a   1.000
_cell.length_b   1.000
_cell.length_c   1.000
_cell.angle_alpha   90.00
_cell.angle_beta   90.00
_cell.angle_gamma   90.00
#
_symmetry.space_group_name_H-M   'P 1'
#
loop_
_entity.id
_entity.type
_entity.pdbx_description
1 polymer ?
#
loop_
_entity_poly.entity_id
_entity_poly.type
_entity_poly.pdbx_seq_one_letter_code
_entity_poly.pdbx_strand_id
1 'polypeptide(L)'
;GFLYVQQNPDFKTQTTPGGVMTNGMPELNTAKSLHYGLEQLWGLNLIKGKLRFFTGLRYDVYNFRFQSNFVRLTENAPEFQAITVGGPTVDPIPMEKSKLVANYIGVPIAIGYQSSPGRWETSESDGSNTSYNETPKFSIKAGVHTGYLLSSHAKLKESGGNTTKQYDDFNLNNFIIAPFINFEYEDLGVYMRYPLTHIFKTGQGANSQCLQFGITLKFT
;
A
#
# COMPACT_ATOMS: atom_id res chain seq x y z
N GLY A 1 -3.61 -6.48 -0.81
CA GLY A 1 -2.28 -6.92 -1.24
C GLY A 1 -1.28 -6.96 -0.09
N PHE A 2 -0.17 -7.59 -0.33
CA PHE A 2 0.95 -7.73 0.63
C PHE A 2 2.00 -6.65 0.38
N LEU A 3 2.69 -6.25 1.46
CA LEU A 3 3.78 -5.29 1.44
C LEU A 3 5.10 -6.01 1.73
N TYR A 4 6.06 -5.84 0.85
CA TYR A 4 7.42 -6.28 1.05
C TYR A 4 8.35 -5.07 0.99
N VAL A 5 9.03 -4.78 2.09
CA VAL A 5 10.00 -3.68 2.18
C VAL A 5 11.39 -4.22 1.93
N GLN A 6 12.04 -3.69 0.90
CA GLN A 6 13.46 -3.93 0.68
C GLN A 6 14.24 -3.13 1.71
N GLN A 7 14.96 -3.83 2.56
CA GLN A 7 15.82 -3.18 3.55
C GLN A 7 17.07 -2.63 2.89
N ASN A 8 17.51 -1.46 3.38
CA ASN A 8 18.79 -0.90 3.00
C ASN A 8 19.91 -1.79 3.60
N PRO A 9 20.95 -2.16 2.83
CA PRO A 9 22.12 -2.89 3.35
C PRO A 9 22.86 -2.13 4.47
N ASP A 10 22.69 -0.82 4.57
CA ASP A 10 23.26 0.02 5.64
C ASP A 10 22.43 0.05 6.92
N PHE A 11 21.48 -0.87 7.09
CA PHE A 11 20.68 -1.00 8.31
C PHE A 11 21.60 -1.24 9.53
N LYS A 12 21.63 -0.26 10.43
CA LYS A 12 22.41 -0.33 11.69
C LYS A 12 21.48 -0.15 12.87
N THR A 13 21.67 -1.00 13.85
CA THR A 13 21.04 -0.86 15.15
C THR A 13 22.04 -0.23 16.11
N GLN A 14 21.68 0.87 16.75
CA GLN A 14 22.48 1.53 17.78
C GLN A 14 21.79 1.40 19.14
N THR A 15 22.51 0.91 20.13
CA THR A 15 22.02 0.90 21.51
C THR A 15 22.48 2.18 22.19
N THR A 16 21.53 3.00 22.60
CA THR A 16 21.78 4.25 23.35
C THR A 16 21.28 4.09 24.79
N PRO A 17 21.68 4.96 25.72
CA PRO A 17 21.14 4.95 27.09
C PRO A 17 19.62 5.09 27.16
N GLY A 18 18.97 5.57 26.10
CA GLY A 18 17.51 5.73 25.98
C GLY A 18 16.80 4.58 25.26
N GLY A 19 17.53 3.52 24.85
CA GLY A 19 16.97 2.36 24.14
C GLY A 19 17.73 2.00 22.87
N VAL A 20 17.16 1.07 22.10
CA VAL A 20 17.71 0.65 20.81
C VAL A 20 17.09 1.51 19.72
N MET A 21 17.94 2.21 18.97
CA MET A 21 17.55 2.99 17.79
C MET A 21 18.00 2.28 16.51
N THR A 22 17.21 2.37 15.47
CA THR A 22 17.57 1.84 14.16
C THR A 22 17.49 2.95 13.11
N ASN A 23 18.51 3.05 12.26
CA ASN A 23 18.53 4.00 11.14
C ASN A 23 17.78 3.47 9.90
N GLY A 24 17.23 2.28 9.97
CA GLY A 24 16.46 1.63 8.92
C GLY A 24 15.03 1.33 9.35
N MET A 25 14.19 0.96 8.40
CA MET A 25 12.83 0.50 8.72
C MET A 25 12.91 -0.84 9.45
N PRO A 26 12.26 -0.99 10.62
CA PRO A 26 12.24 -2.27 11.32
C PRO A 26 11.63 -3.36 10.46
N GLU A 27 12.03 -4.60 10.71
CA GLU A 27 11.51 -5.74 9.99
C GLU A 27 9.98 -5.83 10.08
N LEU A 28 9.34 -6.01 8.92
CA LEU A 28 7.90 -6.13 8.83
C LEU A 28 7.45 -7.58 9.02
N ASN A 29 6.36 -7.74 9.72
CA ASN A 29 5.58 -8.98 9.64
C ASN A 29 4.83 -8.99 8.30
N THR A 30 5.40 -9.61 7.28
CA THR A 30 4.90 -9.60 5.91
C THR A 30 3.48 -10.15 5.81
N ALA A 31 3.14 -11.19 6.59
CA ALA A 31 1.79 -11.76 6.59
C ALA A 31 0.71 -10.81 7.15
N LYS A 32 1.11 -9.83 7.96
CA LYS A 32 0.22 -8.86 8.61
C LYS A 32 0.40 -7.43 8.08
N SER A 33 1.37 -7.22 7.20
CA SER A 33 1.61 -5.94 6.52
C SER A 33 0.83 -5.94 5.21
N LEU A 34 -0.28 -5.24 5.19
CA LEU A 34 -1.25 -5.31 4.11
C LEU A 34 -1.48 -3.93 3.48
N HIS A 35 -1.70 -3.97 2.19
CA HIS A 35 -2.14 -2.83 1.40
C HIS A 35 -3.58 -3.06 0.94
N TYR A 36 -4.42 -2.05 1.14
CA TYR A 36 -5.79 -1.99 0.64
C TYR A 36 -5.92 -0.80 -0.28
N GLY A 37 -6.62 -0.96 -1.40
CA GLY A 37 -6.90 0.12 -2.34
C GLY A 37 -8.33 0.04 -2.84
N LEU A 38 -8.98 1.19 -2.94
CA LEU A 38 -10.21 1.38 -3.67
C LEU A 38 -9.90 2.23 -4.89
N GLU A 39 -10.39 1.81 -6.06
CA GLU A 39 -10.09 2.46 -7.31
C GLU A 39 -11.35 2.59 -8.15
N GLN A 40 -11.62 3.80 -8.66
CA GLN A 40 -12.61 4.06 -9.68
C GLN A 40 -11.88 4.43 -10.96
N LEU A 41 -12.01 3.60 -11.99
CA LEU A 41 -11.36 3.80 -13.28
C LEU A 41 -12.35 4.26 -14.34
N TRP A 42 -11.90 5.17 -15.18
CA TRP A 42 -12.56 5.55 -16.44
C TRP A 42 -11.64 5.16 -17.59
N GLY A 43 -12.22 4.54 -18.62
CA GLY A 43 -11.47 4.05 -19.76
C GLY A 43 -11.91 4.71 -21.07
N LEU A 44 -10.93 5.18 -21.87
CA LEU A 44 -11.13 5.68 -23.21
C LEU A 44 -10.61 4.69 -24.24
N ASN A 45 -11.40 4.33 -25.22
CA ASN A 45 -10.99 3.43 -26.28
C ASN A 45 -10.00 4.15 -27.22
N LEU A 46 -8.79 3.61 -27.38
CA LEU A 46 -7.78 4.12 -28.30
C LEU A 46 -7.84 3.42 -29.66
N ILE A 47 -7.92 2.08 -29.67
CA ILE A 47 -7.93 1.27 -30.89
C ILE A 47 -9.01 0.19 -30.78
N LYS A 48 -10.11 0.32 -31.56
CA LYS A 48 -11.15 -0.70 -31.79
C LYS A 48 -11.56 -1.53 -30.56
N GLY A 49 -11.65 -0.90 -29.39
CA GLY A 49 -12.05 -1.56 -28.14
C GLY A 49 -11.01 -2.51 -27.53
N LYS A 50 -9.87 -2.74 -28.17
CA LYS A 50 -8.81 -3.63 -27.67
C LYS A 50 -7.77 -2.91 -26.81
N LEU A 51 -7.36 -1.71 -27.25
CA LEU A 51 -6.42 -0.87 -26.51
C LEU A 51 -7.17 0.29 -25.88
N ARG A 52 -7.04 0.45 -24.59
CA ARG A 52 -7.72 1.52 -23.81
C ARG A 52 -6.73 2.29 -22.97
N PHE A 53 -6.97 3.58 -22.85
CA PHE A 53 -6.37 4.43 -21.85
C PHE A 53 -7.25 4.44 -20.61
N PHE A 54 -6.63 4.32 -19.44
CA PHE A 54 -7.32 4.34 -18.15
C PHE A 54 -6.77 5.46 -17.27
N THR A 55 -7.66 6.16 -16.62
CA THR A 55 -7.35 7.08 -15.54
C THR A 55 -8.49 7.03 -14.51
N GLY A 56 -8.30 7.64 -13.34
CA GLY A 56 -9.35 7.57 -12.33
C GLY A 56 -8.93 8.19 -11.01
N LEU A 57 -9.64 7.79 -9.96
CA LEU A 57 -9.32 8.13 -8.58
C LEU A 57 -9.01 6.85 -7.82
N ARG A 58 -8.05 6.95 -6.91
CA ARG A 58 -7.63 5.84 -6.08
C ARG A 58 -7.38 6.30 -4.65
N TYR A 59 -7.81 5.47 -3.70
CA TYR A 59 -7.51 5.63 -2.28
C TYR A 59 -6.75 4.38 -1.82
N ASP A 60 -5.58 4.59 -1.23
CA ASP A 60 -4.67 3.54 -0.78
C ASP A 60 -4.45 3.63 0.73
N VAL A 61 -4.51 2.49 1.40
CA VAL A 61 -4.17 2.33 2.81
C VAL A 61 -2.99 1.38 2.93
N TYR A 62 -1.87 1.88 3.40
CA TYR A 62 -0.67 1.10 3.71
C TYR A 62 -0.67 0.79 5.21
N ASN A 63 -0.62 -0.47 5.57
CA ASN A 63 -0.59 -0.92 6.95
C ASN A 63 0.72 -1.69 7.19
N PHE A 64 1.75 -0.99 7.63
CA PHE A 64 3.05 -1.57 7.98
C PHE A 64 2.99 -2.13 9.39
N ARG A 65 3.00 -3.45 9.53
CA ARG A 65 3.04 -4.15 10.80
C ARG A 65 4.47 -4.53 11.11
N PHE A 66 5.05 -4.00 12.18
CA PHE A 66 6.40 -4.34 12.61
C PHE A 66 6.43 -5.71 13.29
N GLN A 67 7.52 -6.44 13.06
CA GLN A 67 7.76 -7.75 13.65
C GLN A 67 8.19 -7.60 15.11
N SER A 68 9.00 -6.59 15.40
CA SER A 68 9.37 -6.20 16.76
C SER A 68 8.22 -5.41 17.41
N ASN A 69 7.69 -5.94 18.50
CA ASN A 69 6.61 -5.29 19.24
C ASN A 69 7.08 -4.09 20.07
N PHE A 70 8.39 -3.82 20.09
CA PHE A 70 9.02 -2.76 20.88
C PHE A 70 9.34 -1.51 20.07
N VAL A 71 8.98 -1.43 18.80
CA VAL A 71 9.35 -0.29 17.95
C VAL A 71 8.28 0.77 17.98
N ARG A 72 8.67 2.00 18.38
CA ARG A 72 7.85 3.20 18.30
C ARG A 72 8.41 4.13 17.24
N LEU A 73 7.55 4.74 16.46
CA LEU A 73 7.87 5.87 15.62
C LEU A 73 7.95 7.11 16.50
N THR A 74 9.06 7.84 16.42
CA THR A 74 9.22 9.15 17.08
C THR A 74 8.74 10.23 16.12
N GLU A 75 7.97 11.18 16.64
CA GLU A 75 7.63 12.41 15.90
C GLU A 75 8.92 13.15 15.54
N ASN A 76 9.00 13.63 14.31
CA ASN A 76 10.10 14.46 13.81
C ASN A 76 11.52 13.87 13.95
N ALA A 77 11.66 12.59 14.29
CA ALA A 77 12.96 11.92 14.30
C ALA A 77 13.06 10.95 13.12
N PRO A 78 14.19 10.92 12.39
CA PRO A 78 14.39 9.99 11.29
C PRO A 78 14.56 8.53 11.72
N GLU A 79 14.52 8.28 13.02
CA GLU A 79 14.88 7.00 13.61
C GLU A 79 13.68 6.30 14.25
N PHE A 80 13.70 4.97 14.18
CA PHE A 80 12.77 4.14 14.93
C PHE A 80 13.37 3.85 16.30
N GLN A 81 12.62 4.12 17.36
CA GLN A 81 13.02 3.80 18.72
C GLN A 81 12.34 2.54 19.23
N ALA A 82 13.11 1.65 19.83
CA ALA A 82 12.53 0.61 20.66
C ALA A 82 11.98 1.24 21.96
N ILE A 83 10.75 0.89 22.30
CA ILE A 83 10.15 1.39 23.55
C ILE A 83 10.73 0.60 24.71
N THR A 84 11.54 1.25 25.54
CA THR A 84 11.83 0.81 26.89
C THR A 84 10.94 1.61 27.83
N VAL A 85 9.90 1.00 28.36
CA VAL A 85 9.09 1.63 29.39
C VAL A 85 9.77 1.33 30.73
N GLY A 86 10.22 2.37 31.41
CA GLY A 86 10.65 2.26 32.80
C GLY A 86 12.14 2.45 33.09
N GLY A 87 12.98 2.88 32.13
CA GLY A 87 14.42 3.06 32.35
C GLY A 87 15.22 1.75 32.36
N PRO A 88 16.54 1.81 32.62
CA PRO A 88 17.45 0.67 32.45
C PRO A 88 17.23 -0.49 33.44
N THR A 89 16.33 -0.38 34.40
CA THR A 89 16.09 -1.37 35.45
C THR A 89 14.68 -1.96 35.48
N VAL A 90 13.79 -1.60 34.54
CA VAL A 90 12.42 -2.10 34.49
C VAL A 90 12.22 -2.95 33.26
N ASP A 91 11.63 -4.13 33.44
CA ASP A 91 11.28 -5.03 32.34
C ASP A 91 10.42 -4.30 31.31
N PRO A 92 10.76 -4.41 30.00
CA PRO A 92 10.00 -3.74 28.97
C PRO A 92 8.57 -4.27 28.95
N ILE A 93 7.57 -3.38 28.92
CA ILE A 93 6.16 -3.77 28.78
C ILE A 93 6.02 -4.48 27.43
N PRO A 94 5.58 -5.73 27.41
CA PRO A 94 5.43 -6.45 26.15
C PRO A 94 4.34 -5.80 25.30
N MET A 95 4.69 -5.40 24.08
CA MET A 95 3.76 -4.84 23.11
C MET A 95 3.15 -5.95 22.26
N GLU A 96 1.83 -6.03 22.26
CA GLU A 96 1.10 -6.98 21.41
C GLU A 96 1.12 -6.53 19.93
N LYS A 97 1.17 -5.20 19.70
CA LYS A 97 1.03 -4.66 18.36
C LYS A 97 1.73 -3.31 18.20
N SER A 98 2.61 -3.25 17.20
CA SER A 98 3.17 -1.99 16.69
C SER A 98 2.92 -1.88 15.18
N LYS A 99 2.37 -0.77 14.71
CA LYS A 99 2.14 -0.52 13.30
C LYS A 99 2.13 0.95 12.92
N LEU A 100 2.51 1.22 11.67
CA LEU A 100 2.35 2.49 10.99
C LEU A 100 1.27 2.31 9.91
N VAL A 101 0.33 3.24 9.87
CA VAL A 101 -0.69 3.31 8.82
C VAL A 101 -0.54 4.61 8.07
N ALA A 102 -0.52 4.55 6.74
CA ALA A 102 -0.48 5.71 5.86
C ALA A 102 -1.59 5.63 4.82
N ASN A 103 -2.30 6.73 4.62
CA ASN A 103 -3.42 6.84 3.70
C ASN A 103 -3.07 7.82 2.59
N TYR A 104 -3.23 7.39 1.34
CA TYR A 104 -2.96 8.19 0.16
C TYR A 104 -4.19 8.29 -0.72
N ILE A 105 -4.37 9.46 -1.35
CA ILE A 105 -5.28 9.62 -2.48
C ILE A 105 -4.45 9.86 -3.74
N GLY A 106 -4.87 9.30 -4.87
CA GLY A 106 -4.07 9.41 -6.07
C GLY A 106 -4.82 9.20 -7.36
N VAL A 107 -4.06 9.27 -8.44
CA VAL A 107 -4.55 9.12 -9.82
C VAL A 107 -3.75 8.02 -10.49
N PRO A 108 -4.39 6.94 -10.93
CA PRO A 108 -3.80 5.97 -11.83
C PRO A 108 -3.82 6.50 -13.26
N ILE A 109 -2.75 6.24 -14.00
CA ILE A 109 -2.64 6.49 -15.44
C ILE A 109 -2.10 5.23 -16.07
N ALA A 110 -2.87 4.59 -16.95
CA ALA A 110 -2.50 3.31 -17.52
C ALA A 110 -2.96 3.14 -18.97
N ILE A 111 -2.26 2.27 -19.67
CA ILE A 111 -2.71 1.69 -20.93
C ILE A 111 -3.01 0.22 -20.67
N GLY A 112 -4.12 -0.26 -21.22
CA GLY A 112 -4.52 -1.66 -21.09
C GLY A 112 -4.99 -2.26 -22.39
N TYR A 113 -4.64 -3.54 -22.56
CA TYR A 113 -5.14 -4.39 -23.62
C TYR A 113 -6.27 -5.27 -23.08
N GLN A 114 -7.33 -5.41 -23.87
CA GLN A 114 -8.49 -6.27 -23.56
C GLN A 114 -8.69 -7.30 -24.67
N SER A 115 -8.92 -8.55 -24.30
CA SER A 115 -9.03 -9.67 -25.27
C SER A 115 -10.28 -9.60 -26.15
N SER A 116 -11.35 -9.01 -25.65
CA SER A 116 -12.62 -8.88 -26.37
C SER A 116 -13.17 -7.47 -26.22
N PRO A 117 -13.60 -6.84 -27.34
CA PRO A 117 -14.50 -5.70 -27.23
C PRO A 117 -15.82 -6.19 -26.60
N GLY A 118 -16.51 -5.31 -25.89
CA GLY A 118 -17.83 -5.61 -25.35
C GLY A 118 -18.76 -6.21 -26.42
N ARG A 119 -19.67 -7.07 -25.99
CA ARG A 119 -20.59 -7.82 -26.84
C ARG A 119 -22.02 -7.45 -26.49
N TRP A 120 -22.85 -7.28 -27.53
CA TRP A 120 -24.30 -7.23 -27.35
C TRP A 120 -24.81 -8.63 -27.03
N GLU A 121 -25.49 -8.79 -25.92
CA GLU A 121 -26.18 -10.02 -25.54
C GLU A 121 -27.70 -9.80 -25.60
N THR A 122 -28.38 -10.65 -26.32
CA THR A 122 -29.84 -10.62 -26.41
C THR A 122 -30.37 -11.68 -25.47
N SER A 123 -31.28 -11.33 -24.58
CA SER A 123 -31.96 -12.31 -23.73
C SER A 123 -32.86 -13.21 -24.59
N GLU A 124 -32.67 -14.52 -24.46
CA GLU A 124 -33.45 -15.52 -25.24
C GLU A 124 -34.92 -15.62 -24.80
N SER A 125 -35.31 -14.97 -23.65
CA SER A 125 -36.67 -15.18 -23.12
C SER A 125 -37.79 -14.44 -23.85
N ASP A 126 -37.50 -13.29 -24.51
CA ASP A 126 -38.52 -12.57 -25.31
C ASP A 126 -37.96 -11.72 -26.47
N GLY A 127 -36.66 -11.72 -26.69
CA GLY A 127 -36.00 -11.00 -27.79
C GLY A 127 -35.96 -9.46 -27.65
N SER A 128 -36.52 -8.90 -26.59
CA SER A 128 -36.71 -7.45 -26.44
C SER A 128 -35.63 -6.77 -25.64
N ASN A 129 -34.86 -7.48 -24.80
CA ASN A 129 -33.79 -6.92 -23.96
C ASN A 129 -32.42 -7.26 -24.54
N THR A 130 -31.81 -6.29 -25.21
CA THR A 130 -30.44 -6.36 -25.67
C THR A 130 -29.57 -5.55 -24.70
N SER A 131 -28.67 -6.19 -23.97
CA SER A 131 -27.71 -5.54 -23.10
C SER A 131 -26.32 -5.58 -23.70
N TYR A 132 -25.55 -4.50 -23.51
CA TYR A 132 -24.16 -4.46 -23.95
C TYR A 132 -23.25 -4.86 -22.78
N ASN A 133 -22.60 -6.01 -22.89
CA ASN A 133 -21.65 -6.48 -21.91
C ASN A 133 -20.24 -5.96 -22.26
N GLU A 134 -19.75 -5.02 -21.48
CA GLU A 134 -18.41 -4.44 -21.64
C GLU A 134 -17.32 -5.20 -20.88
N THR A 135 -17.65 -6.27 -20.15
CA THR A 135 -16.69 -6.97 -19.32
C THR A 135 -15.78 -7.85 -20.19
N PRO A 136 -14.51 -7.49 -20.37
CA PRO A 136 -13.59 -8.34 -21.12
C PRO A 136 -13.23 -9.57 -20.29
N LYS A 137 -13.11 -10.74 -20.93
CA LYS A 137 -12.67 -11.95 -20.23
C LYS A 137 -11.25 -11.85 -19.72
N PHE A 138 -10.38 -11.17 -20.45
CA PHE A 138 -8.98 -11.01 -20.09
C PHE A 138 -8.51 -9.57 -20.36
N SER A 139 -7.80 -9.00 -19.44
CA SER A 139 -7.14 -7.70 -19.62
C SER A 139 -5.76 -7.64 -18.98
N ILE A 140 -4.88 -6.89 -19.60
CA ILE A 140 -3.57 -6.50 -19.04
C ILE A 140 -3.54 -4.99 -19.00
N LYS A 141 -3.20 -4.42 -17.84
CA LYS A 141 -3.01 -2.98 -17.68
C LYS A 141 -1.59 -2.72 -17.16
N ALA A 142 -0.91 -1.75 -17.73
CA ALA A 142 0.36 -1.26 -17.25
C ALA A 142 0.34 0.27 -17.19
N GLY A 143 0.95 0.83 -16.16
CA GLY A 143 0.90 2.27 -15.96
C GLY A 143 1.61 2.73 -14.71
N VAL A 144 1.22 3.91 -14.25
CA VAL A 144 1.78 4.56 -13.07
C VAL A 144 0.64 4.99 -12.14
N HIS A 145 0.77 4.65 -10.87
CA HIS A 145 -0.02 5.25 -9.80
C HIS A 145 0.73 6.43 -9.21
N THR A 146 0.04 7.55 -9.07
CA THR A 146 0.50 8.69 -8.27
C THR A 146 -0.35 8.79 -7.02
N GLY A 147 0.23 9.22 -5.91
CA GLY A 147 -0.52 9.37 -4.66
C GLY A 147 0.02 10.53 -3.83
N TYR A 148 -0.88 11.18 -3.11
CA TYR A 148 -0.59 12.22 -2.13
C TYR A 148 -1.02 11.76 -0.73
N LEU A 149 -0.15 11.94 0.27
CA LEU A 149 -0.41 11.56 1.65
C LEU A 149 -1.53 12.42 2.24
N LEU A 150 -2.61 11.76 2.65
CA LEU A 150 -3.74 12.43 3.33
C LEU A 150 -3.59 12.42 4.84
N SER A 151 -3.19 11.28 5.38
CA SER A 151 -3.05 11.12 6.83
C SER A 151 -2.20 9.90 7.16
N SER A 152 -1.59 9.91 8.32
CA SER A 152 -0.89 8.77 8.88
C SER A 152 -1.06 8.68 10.38
N HIS A 153 -0.89 7.49 10.93
CA HIS A 153 -0.89 7.27 12.36
C HIS A 153 -0.05 6.05 12.75
N ALA A 154 0.63 6.15 13.86
CA ALA A 154 1.20 5.01 14.55
C ALA A 154 0.19 4.44 15.55
N LYS A 155 0.14 3.11 15.66
CA LYS A 155 -0.70 2.42 16.66
C LYS A 155 0.13 1.42 17.43
N LEU A 156 0.10 1.58 18.75
CA LEU A 156 0.71 0.67 19.72
C LEU A 156 -0.39 0.04 20.54
N LYS A 157 -0.26 -1.25 20.81
CA LYS A 157 -1.14 -1.98 21.75
C LYS A 157 -0.27 -2.75 22.71
N GLU A 158 -0.43 -2.48 24.00
CA GLU A 158 0.22 -3.18 25.09
C GLU A 158 -0.48 -4.51 25.36
N SER A 159 0.24 -5.50 25.87
CA SER A 159 -0.35 -6.80 26.28
C SER A 159 -1.37 -6.65 27.40
N GLY A 160 -1.34 -5.57 28.17
CA GLY A 160 -2.35 -5.19 29.17
C GLY A 160 -3.62 -4.56 28.61
N GLY A 161 -3.77 -4.48 27.29
CA GLY A 161 -4.98 -4.00 26.62
C GLY A 161 -5.00 -2.51 26.28
N ASN A 162 -4.08 -1.69 26.79
CA ASN A 162 -3.99 -0.27 26.45
C ASN A 162 -3.62 -0.09 24.97
N THR A 163 -4.30 0.85 24.32
CA THR A 163 -4.04 1.19 22.93
C THR A 163 -3.75 2.67 22.80
N THR A 164 -2.57 2.99 22.32
CA THR A 164 -2.16 4.36 22.00
C THR A 164 -2.14 4.54 20.48
N LYS A 165 -2.74 5.63 20.03
CA LYS A 165 -2.65 6.09 18.63
C LYS A 165 -2.03 7.48 18.63
N GLN A 166 -1.08 7.69 17.74
CA GLN A 166 -0.41 8.95 17.53
C GLN A 166 -0.58 9.33 16.07
N TYR A 167 -1.04 10.54 15.80
CA TYR A 167 -1.26 11.07 14.45
C TYR A 167 -0.16 12.07 14.14
N ASP A 168 0.59 11.82 13.09
CA ASP A 168 1.64 12.70 12.58
C ASP A 168 1.95 12.28 11.13
N ASP A 169 2.79 13.06 10.42
CA ASP A 169 3.28 12.66 9.10
C ASP A 169 4.42 11.61 9.17
N PHE A 170 5.07 11.46 10.32
CA PHE A 170 6.18 10.53 10.59
C PHE A 170 7.29 10.61 9.55
N ASN A 171 7.50 11.78 8.97
CA ASN A 171 8.43 12.00 7.87
C ASN A 171 8.16 11.10 6.63
N LEU A 172 6.92 10.61 6.49
CA LEU A 172 6.52 9.87 5.30
C LEU A 172 6.60 10.76 4.06
N ASN A 173 6.93 10.16 2.93
CA ASN A 173 6.93 10.89 1.67
C ASN A 173 5.52 11.33 1.31
N ASN A 174 5.36 12.61 1.03
CA ASN A 174 4.07 13.19 0.68
C ASN A 174 3.56 12.69 -0.67
N PHE A 175 4.47 12.27 -1.57
CA PHE A 175 4.12 11.80 -2.90
C PHE A 175 4.61 10.38 -3.13
N ILE A 176 3.76 9.57 -3.74
CA ILE A 176 4.11 8.25 -4.24
C ILE A 176 3.98 8.26 -5.76
N ILE A 177 5.01 7.72 -6.44
CA ILE A 177 4.99 7.41 -7.86
C ILE A 177 5.34 5.94 -7.97
N ALA A 178 4.42 5.12 -8.50
CA ALA A 178 4.56 3.69 -8.52
C ALA A 178 4.11 3.09 -9.86
N PRO A 179 5.05 2.68 -10.73
CA PRO A 179 4.70 1.84 -11.86
C PRO A 179 4.04 0.54 -11.39
N PHE A 180 3.09 0.07 -12.19
CA PHE A 180 2.34 -1.14 -11.90
C PHE A 180 2.04 -1.93 -13.17
N ILE A 181 1.80 -3.21 -12.97
CA ILE A 181 1.19 -4.10 -13.94
C ILE A 181 0.06 -4.86 -13.26
N ASN A 182 -1.05 -5.03 -13.98
CA ASN A 182 -2.23 -5.74 -13.50
C ASN A 182 -2.73 -6.69 -14.60
N PHE A 183 -2.97 -7.94 -14.23
CA PHE A 183 -3.56 -8.97 -15.07
C PHE A 183 -4.92 -9.31 -14.49
N GLU A 184 -5.96 -9.24 -15.31
CA GLU A 184 -7.33 -9.51 -14.90
C GLU A 184 -7.94 -10.58 -15.81
N TYR A 185 -8.65 -11.50 -15.20
CA TYR A 185 -9.52 -12.45 -15.86
C TYR A 185 -10.92 -12.32 -15.24
N GLU A 186 -11.88 -11.87 -16.04
CA GLU A 186 -13.22 -11.51 -15.57
C GLU A 186 -13.15 -10.49 -14.42
N ASP A 187 -13.62 -10.86 -13.23
CA ASP A 187 -13.68 -10.01 -12.06
C ASP A 187 -12.49 -10.17 -11.09
N LEU A 188 -11.61 -11.13 -11.39
CA LEU A 188 -10.44 -11.42 -10.56
C LEU A 188 -9.15 -11.00 -11.28
N GLY A 189 -8.25 -10.37 -10.55
CA GLY A 189 -6.94 -10.02 -11.09
C GLY A 189 -5.83 -10.18 -10.07
N VAL A 190 -4.60 -10.10 -10.59
CA VAL A 190 -3.37 -10.02 -9.80
C VAL A 190 -2.57 -8.81 -10.23
N TYR A 191 -1.99 -8.12 -9.29
CA TYR A 191 -1.17 -6.95 -9.58
C TYR A 191 0.18 -7.00 -8.88
N MET A 192 1.13 -6.31 -9.49
CA MET A 192 2.41 -5.96 -8.91
C MET A 192 2.64 -4.46 -9.08
N ARG A 193 3.18 -3.82 -8.05
CA ARG A 193 3.49 -2.39 -8.04
C ARG A 193 4.82 -2.16 -7.33
N TYR A 194 5.65 -1.32 -7.89
CA TYR A 194 6.95 -0.95 -7.33
C TYR A 194 7.09 0.57 -7.23
N PRO A 195 6.89 1.16 -6.03
CA PRO A 195 7.09 2.58 -5.84
C PRO A 195 8.54 2.99 -6.16
N LEU A 196 8.70 4.00 -6.99
CA LEU A 196 10.00 4.63 -7.27
C LEU A 196 10.40 5.59 -6.16
N THR A 197 9.43 6.09 -5.43
CA THR A 197 9.63 6.96 -4.27
C THR A 197 9.90 6.12 -3.02
N HIS A 198 10.77 6.61 -2.15
CA HIS A 198 10.99 6.01 -0.84
C HIS A 198 9.77 6.20 0.06
N ILE A 199 9.64 5.36 1.08
CA ILE A 199 8.56 5.46 2.07
C ILE A 199 8.67 6.76 2.87
N PHE A 200 9.90 7.15 3.22
CA PHE A 200 10.19 8.35 4.00
C PHE A 200 10.80 9.46 3.13
N LYS A 201 10.67 10.70 3.58
CA LYS A 201 11.34 11.86 2.98
C LYS A 201 12.87 11.66 3.00
N THR A 202 13.56 12.14 1.98
CA THR A 202 15.01 12.00 1.86
C THR A 202 15.72 12.59 3.08
N GLY A 203 16.58 11.78 3.71
CA GLY A 203 17.33 12.18 4.91
C GLY A 203 16.51 12.25 6.21
N GLN A 204 15.23 11.90 6.18
CA GLN A 204 14.32 11.98 7.32
C GLN A 204 13.73 10.63 7.71
N GLY A 205 14.39 9.55 7.39
CA GLY A 205 13.97 8.19 7.70
C GLY A 205 14.74 7.16 6.90
N ALA A 206 14.31 5.92 7.01
CA ALA A 206 14.90 4.79 6.31
C ALA A 206 14.78 4.95 4.78
N ASN A 207 15.89 4.76 4.08
CA ASN A 207 15.90 4.71 2.62
C ASN A 207 15.34 3.35 2.14
N SER A 208 14.03 3.21 2.20
CA SER A 208 13.32 1.95 1.96
C SER A 208 12.25 2.12 0.89
N GLN A 209 12.16 1.15 0.00
CA GLN A 209 11.10 1.04 -1.00
C GLN A 209 10.20 -0.17 -0.67
N CYS A 210 8.95 -0.10 -1.07
CA CYS A 210 7.96 -1.12 -0.74
C CYS A 210 7.37 -1.77 -1.99
N LEU A 211 7.82 -2.96 -2.33
CA LEU A 211 7.20 -3.77 -3.36
C LEU A 211 5.80 -4.22 -2.88
N GLN A 212 4.82 -4.12 -3.75
CA GLN A 212 3.44 -4.49 -3.48
C GLN A 212 2.98 -5.51 -4.50
N PHE A 213 2.30 -6.53 -4.04
CA PHE A 213 1.64 -7.52 -4.90
C PHE A 213 0.36 -8.01 -4.23
N GLY A 214 -0.60 -8.39 -5.02
CA GLY A 214 -1.88 -8.82 -4.46
C GLY A 214 -2.90 -9.14 -5.52
N ILE A 215 -4.13 -9.25 -5.06
CA ILE A 215 -5.30 -9.51 -5.90
C ILE A 215 -6.13 -8.24 -6.06
N THR A 216 -6.80 -8.13 -7.19
CA THR A 216 -7.85 -7.14 -7.47
C THR A 216 -9.18 -7.86 -7.65
N LEU A 217 -10.24 -7.27 -7.12
CA LEU A 217 -11.61 -7.68 -7.37
C LEU A 217 -12.31 -6.52 -8.06
N LYS A 218 -13.02 -6.81 -9.14
CA LYS A 218 -13.81 -5.84 -9.87
C LYS A 218 -15.26 -5.97 -9.42
N PHE A 219 -15.87 -4.85 -9.10
CA PHE A 219 -17.30 -4.74 -8.81
C PHE A 219 -17.94 -4.00 -9.98
N THR A 220 -18.86 -4.63 -10.66
CA THR A 220 -19.69 -4.09 -11.75
C THR A 220 -21.02 -3.62 -11.23
#